data_7de56e759d8c881bd95ed1396eb668db
#
_entry.id   7de56e759d8c881bd95ed1396eb668db
#
_cell.length_a   1.000
_cell.length_b   1.000
_cell.length_c   1.000
_cell.angle_alpha   90.00
_cell.angle_beta   90.00
_cell.angle_gamma   90.00
#
_symmetry.space_group_name_H-M   'P 1'
#
loop_
_entity.id
_entity.type
_entity.pdbx_description
1 polymer ?
#
loop_
_entity_poly.entity_id
_entity_poly.type
_entity_poly.pdbx_seq_one_letter_code
_entity_poly.pdbx_strand_id
1 'polypeptide(L)'
;MLVFFGDHLPGFSNGMTYFDQFRQDINMNGNIEERAKAYETPYFVWANDAAKTMTNYSKNIKSIDLPDNHIISSSFLGSTVMELLDMENISPFIEYANEIRRVMPVASGNIIMY
;
A
#
# COMPACT_ATOMS: atom_id res chain seq x y z
N MET A 1 16.70 5.65 4.65
CA MET A 1 15.39 5.42 3.96
C MET A 1 14.27 5.93 4.84
N LEU A 2 13.22 6.45 4.24
CA LEU A 2 12.00 6.92 4.90
C LEU A 2 10.80 6.20 4.27
N VAL A 3 9.93 5.68 5.12
CA VAL A 3 8.62 5.14 4.72
C VAL A 3 7.56 6.00 5.40
N PHE A 4 6.65 6.51 4.61
CA PHE A 4 5.50 7.27 5.08
C PHE A 4 4.22 6.60 4.61
N PHE A 5 3.21 6.56 5.44
CA PHE A 5 1.86 6.10 5.07
C PHE A 5 0.81 6.76 5.97
N GLY A 6 -0.37 6.95 5.41
CA GLY A 6 -1.55 7.31 6.19
C GLY A 6 -2.19 6.07 6.80
N ASP A 7 -2.68 6.18 8.00
CA ASP A 7 -3.37 5.08 8.69
C ASP A 7 -4.85 4.98 8.27
N HIS A 8 -5.52 6.12 8.10
CA HIS A 8 -6.90 6.21 7.62
C HIS A 8 -7.22 7.62 7.12
N LEU A 9 -8.31 7.77 6.39
CA LEU A 9 -8.85 9.10 6.06
C LEU A 9 -9.42 9.78 7.31
N PRO A 10 -9.44 11.12 7.34
CA PRO A 10 -10.00 11.85 8.47
C PRO A 10 -11.45 11.45 8.76
N GLY A 11 -11.75 11.18 10.02
CA GLY A 11 -13.13 10.99 10.49
C GLY A 11 -13.76 12.32 10.86
N PHE A 12 -14.99 12.55 10.41
CA PHE A 12 -15.76 13.73 10.73
C PHE A 12 -17.07 13.34 11.41
N SER A 13 -17.53 14.17 12.33
CA SER A 13 -18.75 13.89 13.12
C SER A 13 -20.02 13.71 12.27
N ASN A 14 -20.04 14.26 11.07
CA ASN A 14 -21.14 14.14 10.11
C ASN A 14 -20.96 13.00 9.09
N GLY A 15 -19.96 12.15 9.28
CA GLY A 15 -19.75 10.96 8.45
C GLY A 15 -19.59 11.25 6.97
N MET A 16 -20.38 10.57 6.14
CA MET A 16 -20.28 10.61 4.68
C MET A 16 -20.51 11.98 4.05
N THR A 17 -21.16 12.93 4.73
CA THR A 17 -21.44 14.26 4.18
C THR A 17 -20.17 15.03 3.81
N TYR A 18 -19.07 14.81 4.54
CA TYR A 18 -17.80 15.43 4.21
C TYR A 18 -17.17 14.80 2.97
N PHE A 19 -17.21 13.49 2.85
CA PHE A 19 -16.71 12.79 1.66
C PHE A 19 -17.51 13.16 0.41
N ASP A 20 -18.83 13.34 0.55
CA ASP A 20 -19.70 13.78 -0.55
C ASP A 20 -19.28 15.16 -1.12
N GLN A 21 -18.71 16.02 -0.28
CA GLN A 21 -18.26 17.36 -0.70
C GLN A 21 -16.84 17.37 -1.29
N PHE A 22 -15.92 16.62 -0.70
CA PHE A 22 -14.49 16.69 -1.03
C PHE A 22 -13.95 15.45 -1.75
N ARG A 23 -14.64 14.32 -1.65
CA ARG A 23 -14.27 13.06 -2.27
C ARG A 23 -15.49 12.45 -2.97
N GLN A 24 -15.96 13.11 -4.01
CA GLN A 24 -17.10 12.67 -4.82
C GLN A 24 -16.82 11.35 -5.58
N ASP A 25 -15.57 10.92 -5.61
CA ASP A 25 -15.13 9.64 -6.14
C ASP A 25 -15.41 8.44 -5.21
N ILE A 26 -15.82 8.71 -3.96
CA ILE A 26 -16.16 7.67 -2.97
C ILE A 26 -17.65 7.38 -3.02
N ASN A 27 -17.99 6.11 -3.32
CA ASN A 27 -19.36 5.62 -3.34
C ASN A 27 -19.46 4.32 -2.55
N MET A 28 -19.93 4.41 -1.31
CA MET A 28 -20.07 3.24 -0.41
C MET A 28 -21.16 2.26 -0.86
N ASN A 29 -22.06 2.67 -1.75
CA ASN A 29 -23.09 1.82 -2.35
C ASN A 29 -22.70 1.31 -3.74
N GLY A 30 -21.52 1.67 -4.20
CA GLY A 30 -20.99 1.30 -5.50
C GLY A 30 -20.34 -0.08 -5.55
N ASN A 31 -19.59 -0.30 -6.58
CA ASN A 31 -18.81 -1.52 -6.75
C ASN A 31 -17.64 -1.59 -5.75
N ILE A 32 -16.88 -2.69 -5.79
CA ILE A 32 -15.79 -2.91 -4.83
C ILE A 32 -14.68 -1.84 -4.93
N GLU A 33 -14.38 -1.36 -6.14
CA GLU A 33 -13.35 -0.35 -6.37
C GLU A 33 -13.78 1.01 -5.82
N GLU A 34 -15.05 1.39 -6.06
CA GLU A 34 -15.60 2.65 -5.52
C GLU A 34 -15.66 2.65 -4.00
N ARG A 35 -16.00 1.52 -3.38
CA ARG A 35 -16.01 1.37 -1.92
C ARG A 35 -14.60 1.37 -1.34
N ALA A 36 -13.65 0.76 -2.04
CA ALA A 36 -12.25 0.70 -1.60
C ALA A 36 -11.62 2.08 -1.43
N LYS A 37 -12.01 3.06 -2.25
CA LYS A 37 -11.51 4.44 -2.18
C LYS A 37 -11.73 5.11 -0.81
N ALA A 38 -12.74 4.69 -0.05
CA ALA A 38 -12.97 5.19 1.31
C ALA A 38 -11.86 4.79 2.30
N TYR A 39 -11.07 3.78 1.96
CA TYR A 39 -10.00 3.22 2.80
C TYR A 39 -8.61 3.51 2.25
N GLU A 40 -8.51 4.17 1.10
CA GLU A 40 -7.23 4.53 0.49
C GLU A 40 -6.55 5.67 1.24
N THR A 41 -5.28 5.47 1.55
CA THR A 41 -4.41 6.51 2.11
C THR A 41 -3.09 6.51 1.34
N PRO A 42 -2.43 7.68 1.20
CA PRO A 42 -1.18 7.74 0.47
C PRO A 42 -0.06 7.04 1.24
N TYR A 43 0.85 6.43 0.52
CA TYR A 43 2.14 6.00 1.05
C TYR A 43 3.26 6.36 0.08
N PHE A 44 4.46 6.52 0.60
CA PHE A 44 5.67 6.58 -0.23
C PHE A 44 6.88 5.97 0.49
N VAL A 45 7.82 5.51 -0.30
CA VAL A 45 9.13 5.06 0.16
C VAL A 45 10.18 5.95 -0.48
N TRP A 46 11.03 6.55 0.33
CA TRP A 46 12.08 7.44 -0.12
C TRP A 46 13.44 6.96 0.39
N ALA A 47 14.46 7.04 -0.47
CA ALA A 47 15.83 6.71 -0.14
C ALA A 47 16.75 7.89 -0.47
N ASN A 48 17.59 8.29 0.48
CA ASN A 48 18.66 9.24 0.25
C ASN A 48 19.81 8.60 -0.55
N ASP A 49 20.78 9.41 -0.97
CA ASP A 49 21.89 8.92 -1.81
C ASP A 49 22.72 7.84 -1.12
N ALA A 50 22.90 7.93 0.20
CA ALA A 50 23.58 6.89 0.97
C ALA A 50 22.83 5.55 0.88
N ALA A 51 21.52 5.54 1.11
CA ALA A 51 20.72 4.32 0.99
C ALA A 51 20.71 3.76 -0.45
N LYS A 52 20.63 4.63 -1.46
CA LYS A 52 20.71 4.22 -2.87
C LYS A 52 22.06 3.60 -3.26
N THR A 53 23.15 4.08 -2.63
CA THR A 53 24.51 3.59 -2.88
C THR A 53 24.80 2.31 -2.12
N MET A 54 24.32 2.21 -0.87
CA MET A 54 24.64 1.10 0.05
C MET A 54 23.71 -0.10 -0.11
N THR A 55 22.59 0.05 -0.82
CA THR A 55 21.59 -1.01 -1.03
C THR A 55 21.23 -1.15 -2.49
N ASN A 56 20.51 -2.23 -2.84
CA ASN A 56 19.97 -2.43 -4.18
C ASN A 56 18.62 -1.71 -4.41
N TYR A 57 18.27 -0.74 -3.56
CA TYR A 57 16.99 -0.03 -3.65
C TYR A 57 16.70 0.51 -5.06
N SER A 58 17.67 1.19 -5.68
CA SER A 58 17.48 1.80 -7.00
C SER A 58 17.23 0.78 -8.13
N LYS A 59 17.73 -0.43 -7.98
CA LYS A 59 17.45 -1.55 -8.87
C LYS A 59 16.11 -2.17 -8.55
N ASN A 60 15.86 -2.46 -7.28
CA ASN A 60 14.69 -3.20 -6.83
C ASN A 60 13.40 -2.41 -7.04
N ILE A 61 13.41 -1.08 -6.86
CA ILE A 61 12.22 -0.24 -7.09
C ILE A 61 11.71 -0.28 -8.54
N LYS A 62 12.58 -0.61 -9.49
CA LYS A 62 12.23 -0.73 -10.92
C LYS A 62 11.69 -2.10 -11.30
N SER A 63 11.96 -3.11 -10.48
CA SER A 63 11.64 -4.51 -10.78
C SER A 63 10.66 -5.14 -9.79
N ILE A 64 10.33 -4.43 -8.72
CA ILE A 64 9.40 -4.95 -7.71
C ILE A 64 8.02 -5.19 -8.33
N ASP A 65 7.46 -6.34 -8.04
CA ASP A 65 6.14 -6.73 -8.53
C ASP A 65 5.04 -6.07 -7.70
N LEU A 66 4.54 -4.94 -8.19
CA LEU A 66 3.42 -4.19 -7.64
C LEU A 66 2.32 -4.06 -8.69
N PRO A 67 1.05 -3.91 -8.28
CA PRO A 67 -0.02 -3.59 -9.22
C PRO A 67 0.26 -2.29 -9.99
N ASP A 68 -0.24 -2.16 -11.21
CA ASP A 68 -0.05 -0.96 -12.05
C ASP A 68 -0.55 0.32 -11.37
N ASN A 69 -1.59 0.22 -10.55
CA ASN A 69 -2.14 1.34 -9.77
C ASN A 69 -1.38 1.60 -8.46
N HIS A 70 -0.39 0.76 -8.12
CA HIS A 70 0.37 0.81 -6.86
C HIS A 70 -0.46 0.73 -5.58
N ILE A 71 -1.69 0.21 -5.65
CA ILE A 71 -2.55 0.03 -4.48
C ILE A 71 -2.26 -1.32 -3.83
N ILE A 72 -1.84 -1.28 -2.57
CA ILE A 72 -1.61 -2.47 -1.74
C ILE A 72 -2.22 -2.27 -0.35
N SER A 73 -2.56 -3.36 0.31
CA SER A 73 -2.92 -3.30 1.73
C SER A 73 -1.74 -2.83 2.57
N SER A 74 -2.02 -2.01 3.57
CA SER A 74 -1.00 -1.50 4.51
C SER A 74 -0.25 -2.63 5.22
N SER A 75 -0.88 -3.80 5.41
CA SER A 75 -0.25 -5.00 5.97
C SER A 75 0.93 -5.53 5.13
N PHE A 76 0.97 -5.21 3.83
CA PHE A 76 2.07 -5.61 2.95
C PHE A 76 3.18 -4.56 2.81
N LEU A 77 2.99 -3.36 3.36
CA LEU A 77 3.96 -2.29 3.18
C LEU A 77 5.32 -2.64 3.80
N GLY A 78 5.32 -3.22 5.02
CA GLY A 78 6.53 -3.64 5.69
C GLY A 78 7.33 -4.69 4.90
N SER A 79 6.65 -5.74 4.44
CA SER A 79 7.28 -6.79 3.63
C SER A 79 7.76 -6.27 2.27
N THR A 80 7.06 -5.32 1.68
CA THR A 80 7.46 -4.65 0.44
C THR A 80 8.76 -3.86 0.64
N VAL A 81 8.88 -3.14 1.74
CA VAL A 81 10.13 -2.41 2.08
C VAL A 81 11.29 -3.38 2.30
N MET A 82 11.06 -4.51 2.96
CA MET A 82 12.09 -5.53 3.13
C MET A 82 12.55 -6.11 1.78
N GLU A 83 11.65 -6.35 0.85
CA GLU A 83 12.01 -6.78 -0.52
C GLU A 83 12.82 -5.72 -1.26
N LEU A 84 12.49 -4.44 -1.12
CA LEU A 84 13.27 -3.33 -1.71
C LEU A 84 14.70 -3.27 -1.19
N LEU A 85 14.98 -3.82 -0.02
CA LEU A 85 16.29 -3.84 0.63
C LEU A 85 17.01 -5.19 0.52
N ASP A 86 16.50 -6.15 -0.24
CA ASP A 86 16.96 -7.55 -0.29
C ASP A 86 16.97 -8.23 1.10
N MET A 87 16.00 -7.89 1.93
CA MET A 87 15.84 -8.44 3.28
C MET A 87 14.57 -9.31 3.42
N GLU A 88 13.97 -9.71 2.33
CA GLU A 88 12.76 -10.55 2.33
C GLU A 88 12.96 -11.91 3.00
N ASN A 89 14.17 -12.44 2.97
CA ASN A 89 14.52 -13.74 3.55
C ASN A 89 14.80 -13.69 5.05
N ILE A 90 14.66 -12.55 5.69
CA ILE A 90 14.92 -12.39 7.14
C ILE A 90 13.91 -13.19 7.99
N SER A 91 12.74 -13.48 7.44
CA SER A 91 11.69 -14.21 8.11
C SER A 91 10.77 -14.88 7.10
N PRO A 92 10.35 -16.16 7.34
CA PRO A 92 9.34 -16.82 6.52
C PRO A 92 8.03 -16.04 6.42
N PHE A 93 7.69 -15.26 7.44
CA PHE A 93 6.52 -14.38 7.42
C PHE A 93 6.62 -13.30 6.35
N ILE A 94 7.80 -12.69 6.20
CA ILE A 94 8.05 -11.64 5.19
C ILE A 94 7.96 -12.23 3.78
N GLU A 95 8.58 -13.38 3.54
CA GLU A 95 8.48 -14.08 2.25
C GLU A 95 7.03 -14.40 1.89
N TYR A 96 6.29 -14.99 2.84
CA TYR A 96 4.90 -15.35 2.66
C TYR A 96 4.01 -14.13 2.40
N ALA A 97 4.22 -13.02 3.11
CA ALA A 97 3.47 -11.79 2.90
C ALA A 97 3.72 -11.23 1.48
N ASN A 98 4.95 -11.29 0.98
CA ASN A 98 5.27 -10.86 -0.38
C ASN A 98 4.66 -11.79 -1.45
N GLU A 99 4.62 -13.09 -1.22
CA GLU A 99 3.94 -14.04 -2.11
C GLU A 99 2.44 -13.75 -2.21
N ILE A 100 1.78 -13.52 -1.07
CA ILE A 100 0.36 -13.17 -1.05
C ILE A 100 0.14 -11.84 -1.78
N ARG A 101 0.95 -10.82 -1.51
CA ARG A 101 0.83 -9.51 -2.18
C ARG A 101 0.85 -9.64 -3.71
N ARG A 102 1.71 -10.48 -4.27
CA ARG A 102 1.80 -10.68 -5.73
C ARG A 102 0.55 -11.26 -6.34
N VAL A 103 -0.19 -12.05 -5.58
CA VAL A 103 -1.44 -12.70 -6.04
C VAL A 103 -2.66 -11.88 -5.65
N MET A 104 -2.65 -11.28 -4.49
CA MET A 104 -3.78 -10.59 -3.89
C MET A 104 -3.29 -9.31 -3.19
N PRO A 105 -2.99 -8.25 -3.95
CA PRO A 105 -2.36 -7.05 -3.40
C PRO A 105 -3.24 -6.28 -2.41
N VAL A 106 -4.56 -6.43 -2.51
CA VAL A 106 -5.52 -5.79 -1.60
C VAL A 106 -6.34 -6.85 -0.89
N ALA A 107 -6.18 -6.91 0.43
CA ALA A 107 -6.97 -7.75 1.31
C ALA A 107 -7.24 -6.98 2.61
N SER A 108 -8.46 -6.52 2.81
CA SER A 108 -8.86 -5.79 4.01
C SER A 108 -10.36 -5.95 4.25
N GLY A 109 -10.71 -6.55 5.39
CA GLY A 109 -12.11 -6.74 5.75
C GLY A 109 -12.90 -7.47 4.66
N ASN A 110 -13.86 -6.78 4.07
CA ASN A 110 -14.70 -7.30 3.00
C ASN A 110 -14.23 -6.90 1.59
N ILE A 111 -13.01 -6.35 1.46
CA ILE A 111 -12.44 -5.88 0.21
C ILE A 111 -11.24 -6.74 -0.12
N ILE A 112 -11.36 -7.50 -1.21
CA ILE A 112 -10.26 -8.32 -1.74
C ILE A 112 -10.14 -8.00 -3.23
N MET A 113 -8.94 -7.66 -3.67
CA MET A 113 -8.61 -7.44 -5.09
C MET A 113 -7.42 -8.32 -5.47
N TYR A 114 -7.56 -8.97 -6.60
CA TYR A 114 -6.56 -9.87 -7.16
C TYR A 114 -5.81 -9.21 -8.31
#